data_e5171ea4453dcf4e24ff9f3e525bac84
#
_entry.id   e5171ea4453dcf4e24ff9f3e525bac84
#
_cell.length_a   1.000
_cell.length_b   1.000
_cell.length_c   1.000
_cell.angle_alpha   90.00
_cell.angle_beta   90.00
_cell.angle_gamma   90.00
#
_symmetry.space_group_name_H-M   'P 1'
#
loop_
_entity.id
_entity.type
_entity.pdbx_description
1 polymer ?
#
loop_
_entity_poly.entity_id
_entity_poly.type
_entity_poly.pdbx_seq_one_letter_code
_entity_poly.pdbx_strand_id
1 'polypeptide(L)'
;MIETYCDTILVVDDNQAILTALKICLAGAFRRVLTLESPDNLVATLKKEDVDVVLLDMNFSLGVNTGLDGLIWLRTLKKLYPDTPEVLMTAYADVQLAVKGLKNGAADFVTKPWDNDELIRTLRDAVEKNRVVVPLDKMEQQHVHRVVEQCHGNMSRAAELLGITSQTLYRKLKTDNWPRNFQI
;
A
#
# COMPACT_ATOMS: atom_id res chain seq x y z
N MET A 1 21.48 -4.00 -15.27
CA MET A 1 20.86 -3.41 -14.06
C MET A 1 19.41 -3.14 -14.41
N ILE A 2 18.50 -3.93 -13.89
CA ILE A 2 17.06 -3.68 -14.05
C ILE A 2 16.76 -2.61 -13.00
N GLU A 3 16.61 -1.36 -13.44
CA GLU A 3 16.10 -0.30 -12.58
C GLU A 3 14.70 -0.72 -12.10
N THR A 4 14.60 -1.04 -10.85
CA THR A 4 13.34 -1.42 -10.20
C THR A 4 12.53 -0.13 -10.05
N TYR A 5 11.63 0.11 -11.00
CA TYR A 5 10.69 1.21 -10.94
C TYR A 5 9.68 0.99 -9.82
N CYS A 6 9.42 2.05 -9.08
CA CYS A 6 8.32 2.27 -8.17
C CYS A 6 8.40 1.52 -6.84
N ASP A 7 9.13 2.09 -5.92
CA ASP A 7 8.97 1.67 -4.54
C ASP A 7 8.52 2.88 -3.73
N THR A 8 7.21 3.02 -3.58
CA THR A 8 6.60 3.95 -2.64
C THR A 8 6.26 3.18 -1.38
N ILE A 9 6.83 3.57 -0.26
CA ILE A 9 6.49 3.03 1.05
C ILE A 9 5.61 3.99 1.82
N LEU A 10 4.59 3.47 2.48
CA LEU A 10 3.79 4.20 3.46
C LEU A 10 4.12 3.68 4.87
N VAL A 11 4.61 4.57 5.71
CA VAL A 11 4.96 4.30 7.10
C VAL A 11 3.89 4.89 8.01
N VAL A 12 3.37 4.09 8.93
CA VAL A 12 2.34 4.51 9.89
C VAL A 12 2.80 4.21 11.30
N ASP A 13 3.05 5.25 12.09
CA ASP A 13 3.52 5.19 13.48
C ASP A 13 3.10 6.49 14.19
N ASP A 14 2.61 6.44 15.41
CA ASP A 14 2.20 7.63 16.18
C ASP A 14 3.38 8.41 16.76
N ASN A 15 4.58 7.86 16.70
CA ASN A 15 5.79 8.49 17.19
C ASN A 15 6.53 9.25 16.08
N GLN A 16 6.45 10.57 16.12
CA GLN A 16 7.09 11.48 15.17
C GLN A 16 8.61 11.28 15.04
N ALA A 17 9.30 10.92 16.13
CA ALA A 17 10.74 10.66 16.10
C ALA A 17 11.04 9.39 15.30
N ILE A 18 10.22 8.36 15.44
CA ILE A 18 10.32 7.11 14.66
C ILE A 18 10.04 7.40 13.18
N LEU A 19 8.97 8.13 12.86
CA LEU A 19 8.66 8.52 11.48
C LEU A 19 9.81 9.28 10.83
N THR A 20 10.43 10.21 11.56
CA THR A 20 11.58 10.98 11.07
C THR A 20 12.79 10.07 10.82
N ALA A 21 13.12 9.17 11.76
CA ALA A 21 14.21 8.23 11.61
C ALA A 21 14.00 7.27 10.42
N LEU A 22 12.80 6.74 10.28
CA LEU A 22 12.42 5.86 9.16
C LEU A 22 12.46 6.59 7.81
N LYS A 23 12.00 7.84 7.76
CA LYS A 23 12.06 8.64 6.54
C LYS A 23 13.49 8.85 6.07
N ILE A 24 14.43 9.11 6.99
CA ILE A 24 15.86 9.25 6.68
C ILE A 24 16.44 7.90 6.24
N CYS A 25 16.19 6.84 7.00
CA CYS A 25 16.69 5.51 6.73
C CYS A 25 16.24 4.97 5.36
N LEU A 26 14.97 5.18 5.02
CA LEU A 26 14.35 4.61 3.83
C LEU A 26 14.51 5.48 2.57
N ALA A 27 14.89 6.75 2.69
CA ALA A 27 15.04 7.67 1.56
C ALA A 27 16.06 7.23 0.48
N GLY A 28 17.07 6.43 0.86
CA GLY A 28 18.03 5.85 -0.08
C GLY A 28 17.60 4.51 -0.68
N ALA A 29 16.57 3.87 -0.11
CA ALA A 29 16.11 2.54 -0.50
C ALA A 29 14.79 2.57 -1.28
N PHE A 30 13.95 3.58 -1.06
CA PHE A 30 12.67 3.79 -1.70
C PHE A 30 12.62 5.14 -2.39
N ARG A 31 11.94 5.19 -3.53
CA ARG A 31 11.78 6.43 -4.31
C ARG A 31 10.95 7.47 -3.56
N ARG A 32 9.91 7.03 -2.84
CA ARG A 32 9.03 7.88 -2.05
C ARG A 32 8.75 7.24 -0.70
N VAL A 33 8.88 8.03 0.35
CA VAL A 33 8.54 7.63 1.71
C VAL A 33 7.41 8.53 2.20
N LEU A 34 6.22 7.97 2.29
CA LEU A 34 5.04 8.62 2.84
C LEU A 34 4.92 8.27 4.33
N THR A 35 4.48 9.19 5.14
CA THR A 35 4.36 8.98 6.59
C THR A 35 3.00 9.43 7.10
N LEU A 36 2.41 8.68 8.01
CA LEU A 36 1.18 9.01 8.73
C LEU A 36 1.40 8.83 10.23
N GLU A 37 0.97 9.80 11.01
CA GLU A 37 1.00 9.77 12.49
C GLU A 37 -0.20 9.02 13.09
N SER A 38 -1.23 8.78 12.28
CA SER A 38 -2.42 8.02 12.66
C SER A 38 -2.89 7.15 11.50
N PRO A 39 -3.39 5.96 11.77
CA PRO A 39 -3.96 5.09 10.74
C PRO A 39 -5.29 5.60 10.18
N ASP A 40 -5.91 6.62 10.75
CA ASP A 40 -7.22 7.15 10.32
C ASP A 40 -7.24 7.58 8.86
N ASN A 41 -6.12 8.08 8.35
CA ASN A 41 -5.96 8.51 6.97
C ASN A 41 -5.39 7.43 6.04
N LEU A 42 -5.13 6.22 6.55
CA LEU A 42 -4.48 5.15 5.83
C LEU A 42 -5.21 4.77 4.53
N VAL A 43 -6.51 4.50 4.63
CA VAL A 43 -7.35 4.13 3.48
C VAL A 43 -7.46 5.28 2.47
N ALA A 44 -7.58 6.53 2.96
CA ALA A 44 -7.65 7.71 2.09
C ALA A 44 -6.33 7.93 1.34
N THR A 45 -5.20 7.66 1.99
CA THR A 45 -3.87 7.76 1.37
C THR A 45 -3.68 6.67 0.30
N LEU A 46 -4.02 5.42 0.60
CA LEU A 46 -3.93 4.31 -0.35
C LEU A 46 -4.84 4.47 -1.57
N LYS A 47 -5.94 5.22 -1.46
CA LYS A 47 -6.78 5.57 -2.61
C LYS A 47 -6.14 6.60 -3.55
N LYS A 48 -5.29 7.47 -3.02
CA LYS A 48 -4.70 8.60 -3.78
C LYS A 48 -3.31 8.29 -4.30
N GLU A 49 -2.57 7.47 -3.59
CA GLU A 49 -1.17 7.19 -3.82
C GLU A 49 -0.97 5.73 -4.19
N ASP A 50 -0.13 5.48 -5.19
CA ASP A 50 0.35 4.14 -5.48
C ASP A 50 1.39 3.75 -4.44
N VAL A 51 1.03 2.84 -3.56
CA VAL A 51 1.87 2.36 -2.46
C VAL A 51 2.23 0.90 -2.71
N ASP A 52 3.52 0.61 -2.75
CA ASP A 52 4.04 -0.74 -3.00
C ASP A 52 4.14 -1.58 -1.73
N VAL A 53 4.31 -0.94 -0.56
CA VAL A 53 4.38 -1.60 0.74
C VAL A 53 3.95 -0.67 1.87
N VAL A 54 3.29 -1.20 2.87
CA VAL A 54 2.94 -0.48 4.11
C VAL A 54 3.79 -1.02 5.26
N LEU A 55 4.48 -0.14 5.98
CA LEU A 55 5.10 -0.42 7.28
C LEU A 55 4.17 0.12 8.36
N LEU A 56 3.58 -0.78 9.14
CA LEU A 56 2.50 -0.47 10.08
C LEU A 56 2.93 -0.77 11.51
N ASP A 57 2.92 0.25 12.37
CA ASP A 57 3.06 0.03 13.81
C ASP A 57 1.88 -0.78 14.36
N MET A 58 2.17 -1.58 15.36
CA MET A 58 1.13 -2.42 16.00
C MET A 58 0.41 -1.70 17.13
N ASN A 59 0.95 -0.60 17.66
CA ASN A 59 0.42 0.12 18.81
C ASN A 59 0.23 1.60 18.51
N PHE A 60 -1.00 2.06 18.41
CA PHE A 60 -1.36 3.46 18.18
C PHE A 60 -2.01 4.14 19.39
N SER A 61 -2.11 3.47 20.52
CA SER A 61 -2.78 4.01 21.72
C SER A 61 -1.76 4.34 22.80
N LEU A 62 -1.65 5.60 23.16
CA LEU A 62 -0.86 6.06 24.30
C LEU A 62 -1.27 5.30 25.59
N GLY A 63 -0.41 4.42 26.06
CA GLY A 63 -0.54 3.76 27.36
C GLY A 63 -1.25 2.39 27.38
N VAL A 64 -1.75 1.88 26.26
CA VAL A 64 -2.36 0.55 26.16
C VAL A 64 -1.71 -0.24 25.02
N ASN A 65 -0.59 -0.87 25.31
CA ASN A 65 0.16 -1.69 24.34
C ASN A 65 -0.50 -3.08 24.17
N THR A 66 -1.70 -3.12 23.58
CA THR A 66 -2.36 -4.40 23.29
C THR A 66 -2.01 -4.95 21.91
N GLY A 67 -1.47 -4.10 20.99
CA GLY A 67 -1.20 -4.45 19.60
C GLY A 67 -2.45 -4.85 18.80
N LEU A 68 -3.63 -4.71 19.39
CA LEU A 68 -4.89 -5.04 18.74
C LEU A 68 -5.22 -4.05 17.63
N ASP A 69 -4.81 -2.79 17.78
CA ASP A 69 -5.09 -1.75 16.80
C ASP A 69 -4.41 -2.07 15.46
N GLY A 70 -3.13 -2.45 15.47
CA GLY A 70 -2.41 -2.86 14.28
C GLY A 70 -3.04 -4.08 13.59
N LEU A 71 -3.54 -5.06 14.35
CA LEU A 71 -4.23 -6.21 13.79
C LEU A 71 -5.59 -5.86 13.16
N ILE A 72 -6.32 -4.90 13.71
CA ILE A 72 -7.58 -4.41 13.14
C ILE A 72 -7.30 -3.74 11.80
N TRP A 73 -6.30 -2.86 11.77
CA TRP A 73 -5.90 -2.18 10.54
C TRP A 73 -5.35 -3.14 9.49
N LEU A 74 -4.53 -4.11 9.88
CA LEU A 74 -4.07 -5.16 8.98
C LEU A 74 -5.24 -5.88 8.30
N ARG A 75 -6.25 -6.31 9.07
CA ARG A 75 -7.45 -6.97 8.51
C ARG A 75 -8.22 -6.07 7.55
N THR A 76 -8.33 -4.79 7.89
CA THR A 76 -8.97 -3.79 7.04
C THR A 76 -8.22 -3.64 5.71
N LEU A 77 -6.89 -3.54 5.77
CA LEU A 77 -6.05 -3.44 4.59
C LEU A 77 -6.14 -4.70 3.73
N LYS A 78 -6.04 -5.88 4.31
CA LYS A 78 -6.18 -7.14 3.56
C LYS A 78 -7.51 -7.29 2.85
N LYS A 79 -8.57 -6.71 3.40
CA LYS A 79 -9.88 -6.71 2.76
C LYS A 79 -9.99 -5.71 1.61
N LEU A 80 -9.42 -4.52 1.76
CA LEU A 80 -9.56 -3.42 0.81
C LEU A 80 -8.43 -3.38 -0.24
N TYR A 81 -7.23 -3.79 0.14
CA TYR A 81 -5.99 -3.74 -0.66
C TYR A 81 -5.22 -5.06 -0.53
N PRO A 82 -5.79 -6.21 -0.97
CA PRO A 82 -5.20 -7.54 -0.78
C PRO A 82 -3.83 -7.68 -1.44
N ASP A 83 -3.58 -6.89 -2.48
CA ASP A 83 -2.35 -6.90 -3.28
C ASP A 83 -1.26 -5.95 -2.75
N THR A 84 -1.52 -5.21 -1.68
CA THR A 84 -0.49 -4.38 -1.03
C THR A 84 0.07 -5.14 0.17
N PRO A 85 1.37 -5.45 0.20
CA PRO A 85 1.97 -6.13 1.33
C PRO A 85 2.10 -5.20 2.54
N GLU A 86 1.76 -5.69 3.72
CA GLU A 86 2.00 -5.01 4.97
C GLU A 86 3.10 -5.71 5.76
N VAL A 87 4.08 -4.94 6.21
CA VAL A 87 5.09 -5.34 7.18
C VAL A 87 4.74 -4.68 8.51
N LEU A 88 4.67 -5.48 9.56
CA LEU A 88 4.31 -5.00 10.89
C LEU A 88 5.57 -4.55 11.64
N MET A 89 5.44 -3.49 12.43
CA MET A 89 6.51 -3.03 13.32
C MET A 89 6.05 -3.20 14.76
N THR A 90 6.83 -3.89 15.58
CA THR A 90 6.44 -4.24 16.95
C THR A 90 7.59 -4.08 17.93
N ALA A 91 7.27 -3.80 19.21
CA ALA A 91 8.27 -3.84 20.27
C ALA A 91 8.76 -5.29 20.49
N TYR A 92 10.01 -5.45 20.91
CA TYR A 92 10.64 -6.77 21.12
C TYR A 92 9.86 -7.72 22.04
N ALA A 93 9.09 -7.17 22.99
CA ALA A 93 8.24 -7.94 23.89
C ALA A 93 6.98 -8.56 23.25
N ASP A 94 6.60 -8.10 22.05
CA ASP A 94 5.29 -8.43 21.44
C ASP A 94 5.40 -9.40 20.25
N VAL A 95 6.44 -10.27 20.24
CA VAL A 95 6.64 -11.26 19.17
C VAL A 95 5.42 -12.17 18.94
N GLN A 96 4.67 -12.50 20.01
CA GLN A 96 3.45 -13.28 19.86
C GLN A 96 2.37 -12.55 19.04
N LEU A 97 2.34 -11.23 19.11
CA LEU A 97 1.46 -10.38 18.32
C LEU A 97 1.90 -10.35 16.85
N ALA A 98 3.22 -10.28 16.60
CA ALA A 98 3.76 -10.38 15.26
C ALA A 98 3.38 -11.71 14.59
N VAL A 99 3.49 -12.83 15.31
CA VAL A 99 3.04 -14.15 14.82
C VAL A 99 1.54 -14.16 14.51
N LYS A 100 0.70 -13.50 15.32
CA LYS A 100 -0.72 -13.33 14.99
C LYS A 100 -0.91 -12.50 13.73
N GLY A 101 -0.12 -11.45 13.55
CA GLY A 101 -0.11 -10.62 12.34
C GLY A 101 0.18 -11.44 11.08
N LEU A 102 1.23 -12.26 11.10
CA LEU A 102 1.57 -13.16 9.99
C LEU A 102 0.42 -14.13 9.66
N LYS A 103 -0.21 -14.71 10.69
CA LYS A 103 -1.39 -15.58 10.50
C LYS A 103 -2.62 -14.83 9.95
N ASN A 104 -2.68 -13.51 10.10
CA ASN A 104 -3.72 -12.66 9.52
C ASN A 104 -3.33 -12.07 8.16
N GLY A 105 -2.23 -12.52 7.57
CA GLY A 105 -1.83 -12.18 6.20
C GLY A 105 -0.81 -11.04 6.08
N ALA A 106 -0.18 -10.59 7.17
CA ALA A 106 0.97 -9.70 7.06
C ALA A 106 2.09 -10.41 6.27
N ALA A 107 2.81 -9.65 5.45
CA ALA A 107 3.91 -10.18 4.65
C ALA A 107 5.11 -10.57 5.52
N ASP A 108 5.41 -9.73 6.52
CA ASP A 108 6.50 -9.96 7.47
C ASP A 108 6.35 -9.02 8.70
N PHE A 109 7.33 -9.05 9.61
CA PHE A 109 7.40 -8.11 10.73
C PHE A 109 8.84 -7.71 11.04
N VAL A 110 9.00 -6.55 11.68
CA VAL A 110 10.28 -6.01 12.18
C VAL A 110 10.12 -5.60 13.63
N THR A 111 11.13 -5.87 14.45
CA THR A 111 11.13 -5.49 15.86
C THR A 111 11.75 -4.11 16.08
N LYS A 112 11.25 -3.36 17.05
CA LYS A 112 11.87 -2.13 17.56
C LYS A 112 12.79 -2.48 18.75
N PRO A 113 14.05 -2.04 18.79
CA PRO A 113 14.79 -1.31 17.76
C PRO A 113 15.14 -2.20 16.57
N TRP A 114 15.25 -1.62 15.39
CA TRP A 114 15.59 -2.33 14.16
C TRP A 114 17.03 -2.12 13.73
N ASP A 115 17.52 -3.05 12.92
CA ASP A 115 18.70 -2.85 12.08
C ASP A 115 18.26 -2.30 10.72
N ASN A 116 18.95 -1.28 10.21
CA ASN A 116 18.55 -0.59 8.99
C ASN A 116 18.61 -1.49 7.75
N ASP A 117 19.64 -2.32 7.64
CA ASP A 117 19.83 -3.19 6.48
C ASP A 117 18.81 -4.33 6.50
N GLU A 118 18.50 -4.86 7.68
CA GLU A 118 17.47 -5.88 7.86
C GLU A 118 16.07 -5.32 7.54
N LEU A 119 15.75 -4.12 8.03
CA LEU A 119 14.49 -3.45 7.74
C LEU A 119 14.29 -3.25 6.22
N ILE A 120 15.30 -2.68 5.55
CA ILE A 120 15.25 -2.43 4.10
C ILE A 120 15.09 -3.74 3.34
N ARG A 121 15.82 -4.78 3.70
CA ARG A 121 15.73 -6.09 3.08
C ARG A 121 14.33 -6.69 3.25
N THR A 122 13.79 -6.70 4.48
CA THR A 122 12.46 -7.21 4.79
C THR A 122 11.37 -6.51 3.97
N LEU A 123 11.44 -5.18 3.87
CA LEU A 123 10.49 -4.40 3.09
C LEU A 123 10.59 -4.69 1.59
N ARG A 124 11.80 -4.80 1.03
CA ARG A 124 12.02 -5.14 -0.38
C ARG A 124 11.55 -6.56 -0.69
N ASP A 125 11.87 -7.51 0.16
CA ASP A 125 11.41 -8.90 0.02
C ASP A 125 9.87 -8.99 0.02
N ALA A 126 9.20 -8.19 0.86
CA ALA A 126 7.75 -8.11 0.88
C ALA A 126 7.18 -7.59 -0.44
N VAL A 127 7.78 -6.54 -1.01
CA VAL A 127 7.40 -6.01 -2.33
C VAL A 127 7.64 -7.06 -3.42
N GLU A 128 8.80 -7.70 -3.46
CA GLU A 128 9.15 -8.66 -4.51
C GLU A 128 8.26 -9.91 -4.46
N LYS A 129 8.03 -10.47 -3.27
CA LYS A 129 7.13 -11.63 -3.09
C LYS A 129 5.69 -11.34 -3.52
N ASN A 130 5.28 -10.08 -3.39
CA ASN A 130 3.93 -9.65 -3.75
C ASN A 130 3.82 -9.17 -5.21
N ARG A 131 4.93 -8.96 -5.90
CA ARG A 131 4.96 -8.74 -7.34
C ARG A 131 4.55 -10.01 -8.09
N VAL A 132 3.29 -10.39 -7.95
CA VAL A 132 2.68 -11.37 -8.86
C VAL A 132 2.86 -10.79 -10.27
N VAL A 133 3.28 -11.63 -11.21
CA VAL A 133 3.23 -11.27 -12.63
C VAL A 133 1.75 -11.03 -12.96
N VAL A 134 1.32 -9.79 -12.84
CA VAL A 134 -0.05 -9.39 -13.20
C VAL A 134 -0.14 -9.54 -14.70
N PRO A 135 -1.05 -10.36 -15.25
CA PRO A 135 -1.25 -10.45 -16.67
C PRO A 135 -1.46 -9.06 -17.28
N LEU A 136 -0.92 -8.83 -18.46
CA LEU A 136 -0.91 -7.51 -19.11
C LEU A 136 -2.32 -6.92 -19.25
N ASP A 137 -3.31 -7.76 -19.48
CA ASP A 137 -4.72 -7.40 -19.54
C ASP A 137 -5.23 -6.81 -18.21
N LYS A 138 -4.84 -7.41 -17.07
CA LYS A 138 -5.20 -6.88 -15.75
C LYS A 138 -4.50 -5.57 -15.43
N MET A 139 -3.23 -5.42 -15.80
CA MET A 139 -2.51 -4.15 -15.65
C MET A 139 -3.17 -3.04 -16.48
N GLU A 140 -3.53 -3.36 -17.72
CA GLU A 140 -4.24 -2.43 -18.60
C GLU A 140 -5.59 -2.01 -18.00
N GLN A 141 -6.36 -2.96 -17.50
CA GLN A 141 -7.65 -2.71 -16.84
C GLN A 141 -7.49 -1.78 -15.63
N GLN A 142 -6.57 -2.09 -14.72
CA GLN A 142 -6.30 -1.26 -13.54
C GLN A 142 -5.90 0.17 -13.94
N HIS A 143 -5.06 0.32 -14.97
CA HIS A 143 -4.66 1.62 -15.47
C HIS A 143 -5.82 2.41 -16.05
N VAL A 144 -6.66 1.77 -16.87
CA VAL A 144 -7.86 2.38 -17.46
C VAL A 144 -8.82 2.85 -16.36
N HIS A 145 -9.10 2.02 -15.37
CA HIS A 145 -9.97 2.36 -14.25
C HIS A 145 -9.46 3.58 -13.47
N ARG A 146 -8.18 3.60 -13.13
CA ARG A 146 -7.52 4.71 -12.42
C ARG A 146 -7.68 6.03 -13.17
N VAL A 147 -7.42 6.03 -14.48
CA VAL A 147 -7.52 7.26 -15.29
C VAL A 147 -8.97 7.74 -15.39
N VAL A 148 -9.95 6.84 -15.50
CA VAL A 148 -11.37 7.20 -15.50
C VAL A 148 -11.80 7.82 -14.15
N GLU A 149 -11.34 7.26 -13.04
CA GLU A 149 -11.59 7.81 -11.71
C GLU A 149 -10.94 9.19 -11.53
N GLN A 150 -9.69 9.37 -11.96
CA GLN A 150 -9.00 10.66 -11.93
C GLN A 150 -9.71 11.73 -12.76
N CYS A 151 -10.38 11.32 -13.82
CA CYS A 151 -11.20 12.19 -14.65
C CYS A 151 -12.64 12.35 -14.14
N HIS A 152 -12.93 11.87 -12.92
CA HIS A 152 -14.29 11.92 -12.34
C HIS A 152 -15.37 11.38 -13.27
N GLY A 153 -15.07 10.32 -14.03
CA GLY A 153 -15.99 9.70 -14.98
C GLY A 153 -16.09 10.41 -16.34
N ASN A 154 -15.31 11.46 -16.59
CA ASN A 154 -15.27 12.11 -17.90
C ASN A 154 -14.54 11.23 -18.92
N MET A 155 -15.32 10.46 -19.69
CA MET A 155 -14.82 9.47 -20.63
C MET A 155 -14.01 10.07 -21.79
N SER A 156 -14.37 11.27 -22.25
CA SER A 156 -13.64 11.94 -23.34
C SER A 156 -12.24 12.35 -22.88
N ARG A 157 -12.14 12.93 -21.68
CA ARG A 157 -10.85 13.32 -21.10
C ARG A 157 -10.00 12.10 -20.70
N ALA A 158 -10.63 11.04 -20.19
CA ALA A 158 -9.92 9.80 -19.87
C ALA A 158 -9.37 9.13 -21.13
N ALA A 159 -10.14 9.10 -22.22
CA ALA A 159 -9.69 8.55 -23.50
C ALA A 159 -8.49 9.35 -24.08
N GLU A 160 -8.54 10.67 -23.99
CA GLU A 160 -7.44 11.56 -24.40
C GLU A 160 -6.16 11.26 -23.61
N LEU A 161 -6.25 11.19 -22.27
CA LEU A 161 -5.13 10.87 -21.39
C LEU A 161 -4.54 9.48 -21.64
N LEU A 162 -5.39 8.51 -21.98
CA LEU A 162 -4.99 7.14 -22.31
C LEU A 162 -4.48 6.99 -23.76
N GLY A 163 -4.54 8.03 -24.60
CA GLY A 163 -4.16 7.97 -26.00
C GLY A 163 -5.01 7.03 -26.85
N ILE A 164 -6.27 6.80 -26.46
CA ILE A 164 -7.22 5.91 -27.16
C ILE A 164 -8.52 6.66 -27.51
N THR A 165 -9.34 6.07 -28.39
CA THR A 165 -10.66 6.64 -28.67
C THR A 165 -11.65 6.33 -27.55
N SER A 166 -12.64 7.20 -27.36
CA SER A 166 -13.72 6.97 -26.39
C SER A 166 -14.43 5.63 -26.64
N GLN A 167 -14.59 5.23 -27.90
CA GLN A 167 -15.18 3.95 -28.25
C GLN A 167 -14.33 2.75 -27.77
N THR A 168 -13.02 2.85 -27.90
CA THR A 168 -12.06 1.85 -27.40
C THR A 168 -12.14 1.79 -25.87
N LEU A 169 -12.21 2.94 -25.19
CA LEU A 169 -12.35 3.02 -23.74
C LEU A 169 -13.63 2.33 -23.27
N TYR A 170 -14.77 2.63 -23.88
CA TYR A 170 -16.04 1.96 -23.55
C TYR A 170 -15.99 0.45 -23.77
N ARG A 171 -15.30 -0.02 -24.82
CA ARG A 171 -15.14 -1.46 -25.08
C ARG A 171 -14.32 -2.14 -23.96
N LYS A 172 -13.25 -1.49 -23.49
CA LYS A 172 -12.40 -2.01 -22.42
C LYS A 172 -13.13 -2.06 -21.08
N LEU A 173 -13.96 -1.07 -20.77
CA LEU A 173 -14.78 -1.03 -19.56
C LEU A 173 -15.97 -2.02 -19.59
N LYS A 174 -16.45 -2.42 -20.78
CA LYS A 174 -17.52 -3.42 -20.91
C LYS A 174 -17.11 -4.84 -20.60
N THR A 175 -15.84 -5.18 -20.73
CA THR A 175 -15.31 -6.50 -20.40
C THR A 175 -15.24 -6.72 -18.88
N ASP A 176 -15.28 -5.65 -18.11
CA ASP A 176 -15.33 -5.68 -16.65
C ASP A 176 -16.74 -5.31 -16.19
N ASN A 177 -17.23 -5.96 -15.15
CA ASN A 177 -18.51 -5.71 -14.51
C ASN A 177 -18.51 -4.33 -13.79
N TRP A 178 -18.18 -3.24 -14.55
CA TRP A 178 -18.09 -1.88 -14.05
C TRP A 178 -19.46 -1.41 -13.56
N PRO A 179 -19.56 -0.85 -12.34
CA PRO A 179 -20.82 -0.31 -11.84
C PRO A 179 -21.34 0.79 -12.78
N ARG A 180 -22.53 0.62 -13.31
CA ARG A 180 -23.19 1.53 -14.29
C ARG A 180 -23.60 2.89 -13.71
N ASN A 181 -23.08 3.29 -12.57
CA ASN A 181 -23.47 4.51 -11.86
C ASN A 181 -22.87 5.81 -12.44
N PHE A 182 -22.15 5.74 -13.56
CA PHE A 182 -21.62 6.88 -14.29
C PHE A 182 -22.28 7.05 -15.67
N GLN A 183 -23.52 6.66 -15.83
CA GLN A 183 -24.31 7.10 -16.99
C GLN A 183 -24.90 8.46 -16.68
N ILE A 184 -24.58 9.45 -17.54
CA ILE A 184 -25.05 10.82 -17.65
C ILE A 184 -26.57 10.92 -17.47
#